data_f512b0ac0f364f38e7c4a94b57430761
#
_entry.id   f512b0ac0f364f38e7c4a94b57430761
#
_cell.length_a   1.000
_cell.length_b   1.000
_cell.length_c   1.000
_cell.angle_alpha   90.00
_cell.angle_beta   90.00
_cell.angle_gamma   90.00
#
_symmetry.space_group_name_H-M   'P 1'
#
loop_
_entity.id
_entity.type
_entity.pdbx_description
1 polymer ?
#
loop_
_entity_poly.entity_id
_entity_poly.type
_entity_poly.pdbx_seq_one_letter_code
_entity_poly.pdbx_strand_id
1 'polypeptide(L)'
;GVGASRVRDLFQRAKASAPCIIFIDEIDAVGRARGRNPNMNVNDERENTLNQLLTEMDGFGTNSGVIVLAATNRADMLDKALLRAGRFDRQIVVDKPDVRGRLAILKVHSKGKPLTGDVDLDILARRTPGFTGADLSNLVNEAALLTARRDKKRIGMNELEESIERVMAGPERRSKVMTDKEKELTAYHEGGHTLVGMLLPNADPVHKVTIIPRGRAGGYTLMLPKEDRSYATRSELMDKLKVAMGGRVAEEVVLKEISTGASQDIQHASRIVRSMITQYGMSDVLGPISYGESAEHQVFLGRDFNQQRNYSEEVASEIDKEVRRYIDEAYEACRKIIIDNRDKLDLIAQALIERETLEASELEELVETGKITEKDKKPEDEADEPDDHDGVILEPLHRPVHVELSKPTQEAAEEEVEVKDVAPKLNVTRHDG
;
A
#
# COMPACT_ATOMS: atom_id res chain seq x y z
N GLY A 1 0.34 31.95 -18.08
CA GLY A 1 -1.01 32.51 -17.84
C GLY A 1 -2.18 31.57 -18.15
N VAL A 2 -1.95 30.40 -18.77
CA VAL A 2 -3.05 29.48 -19.15
C VAL A 2 -3.79 28.94 -17.92
N GLY A 3 -3.07 28.59 -16.87
CA GLY A 3 -3.65 28.08 -15.63
C GLY A 3 -4.56 29.11 -14.94
N ALA A 4 -4.08 30.34 -14.82
CA ALA A 4 -4.84 31.44 -14.24
C ALA A 4 -6.12 31.77 -15.05
N SER A 5 -6.06 31.71 -16.39
CA SER A 5 -7.24 31.89 -17.23
C SER A 5 -8.28 30.79 -17.00
N ARG A 6 -7.85 29.53 -16.98
CA ARG A 6 -8.74 28.38 -16.72
C ARG A 6 -9.44 28.47 -15.36
N VAL A 7 -8.71 28.91 -14.33
CA VAL A 7 -9.29 29.12 -13.00
C VAL A 7 -10.38 30.20 -13.08
N ARG A 8 -10.09 31.35 -13.71
CA ARG A 8 -11.07 32.42 -13.88
C ARG A 8 -12.33 31.95 -14.62
N ASP A 9 -12.16 31.24 -15.71
CA ASP A 9 -13.27 30.72 -16.53
C ASP A 9 -14.13 29.74 -15.72
N LEU A 10 -13.50 28.85 -14.93
CA LEU A 10 -14.19 27.90 -14.04
C LEU A 10 -15.08 28.65 -13.03
N PHE A 11 -14.52 29.65 -12.34
CA PHE A 11 -15.23 30.40 -11.32
C PHE A 11 -16.34 31.30 -11.93
N GLN A 12 -16.14 31.87 -13.11
CA GLN A 12 -17.17 32.59 -13.83
C GLN A 12 -18.35 31.69 -14.23
N ARG A 13 -18.07 30.49 -14.75
CA ARG A 13 -19.12 29.51 -15.08
C ARG A 13 -19.88 29.09 -13.82
N ALA A 14 -19.19 28.88 -12.72
CA ALA A 14 -19.83 28.52 -11.46
C ALA A 14 -20.77 29.64 -10.95
N LYS A 15 -20.35 30.90 -11.02
CA LYS A 15 -21.20 32.05 -10.68
C LYS A 15 -22.45 32.11 -11.54
N ALA A 16 -22.33 31.84 -12.85
CA ALA A 16 -23.45 31.82 -13.79
C ALA A 16 -24.41 30.63 -13.59
N SER A 17 -23.91 29.50 -12.96
CA SER A 17 -24.66 28.28 -12.74
C SER A 17 -25.07 28.07 -11.28
N ALA A 18 -24.98 29.11 -10.46
CA ALA A 18 -25.35 28.99 -9.04
C ALA A 18 -26.86 28.65 -8.88
N PRO A 19 -27.22 27.75 -7.92
CA PRO A 19 -26.35 27.10 -6.94
C PRO A 19 -25.58 25.91 -7.51
N CYS A 20 -24.26 25.83 -7.23
CA CYS A 20 -23.41 24.75 -7.73
C CYS A 20 -22.24 24.44 -6.77
N ILE A 21 -21.57 23.32 -7.03
CA ILE A 21 -20.36 22.91 -6.34
C ILE A 21 -19.20 22.87 -7.34
N ILE A 22 -18.10 23.53 -7.00
CA ILE A 22 -16.81 23.37 -7.69
C ILE A 22 -16.04 22.29 -6.94
N PHE A 23 -15.58 21.26 -7.65
CA PHE A 23 -14.68 20.25 -7.09
C PHE A 23 -13.29 20.36 -7.75
N ILE A 24 -12.25 20.50 -6.92
CA ILE A 24 -10.85 20.60 -7.38
C ILE A 24 -10.09 19.40 -6.77
N ASP A 25 -9.74 18.45 -7.60
CA ASP A 25 -8.93 17.31 -7.19
C ASP A 25 -7.44 17.63 -7.26
N GLU A 26 -6.62 16.95 -6.43
CA GLU A 26 -5.17 17.10 -6.36
C GLU A 26 -4.74 18.59 -6.23
N ILE A 27 -5.39 19.34 -5.34
CA ILE A 27 -5.13 20.77 -5.22
C ILE A 27 -3.67 21.11 -4.85
N ASP A 28 -2.92 20.19 -4.26
CA ASP A 28 -1.49 20.32 -3.99
C ASP A 28 -0.66 20.47 -5.27
N ALA A 29 -1.18 20.04 -6.42
CA ALA A 29 -0.53 20.31 -7.71
C ALA A 29 -0.39 21.81 -7.98
N VAL A 30 -1.32 22.64 -7.54
CA VAL A 30 -1.33 24.10 -7.73
C VAL A 30 -1.05 24.82 -6.41
N GLY A 31 -1.62 24.35 -5.31
CA GLY A 31 -1.65 24.97 -3.99
C GLY A 31 -0.42 24.79 -3.12
N ARG A 32 0.70 24.31 -3.63
CA ARG A 32 1.90 24.05 -2.84
C ARG A 32 2.54 25.31 -2.28
N ALA A 33 2.99 25.26 -1.01
CA ALA A 33 3.71 26.34 -0.36
C ALA A 33 4.97 26.74 -1.11
N ARG A 34 5.29 28.03 -1.10
CA ARG A 34 6.43 28.62 -1.82
C ARG A 34 7.76 28.05 -1.34
N GLY A 35 8.49 27.41 -2.24
CA GLY A 35 9.86 26.95 -1.95
C GLY A 35 10.86 28.11 -1.96
N ARG A 36 11.79 28.12 -1.00
CA ARG A 36 12.84 29.15 -0.87
C ARG A 36 13.95 29.10 -1.93
N ASN A 37 13.79 28.42 -3.05
CA ASN A 37 14.82 28.34 -4.09
C ASN A 37 14.57 29.33 -5.22
N PRO A 38 15.40 30.37 -5.38
CA PRO A 38 15.22 31.44 -6.38
C PRO A 38 15.56 31.05 -7.83
N ASN A 39 15.98 29.82 -8.12
CA ASN A 39 16.57 29.45 -9.40
C ASN A 39 15.70 28.54 -10.31
N MET A 40 14.39 28.54 -10.20
CA MET A 40 13.54 27.77 -11.12
C MET A 40 12.40 28.63 -11.69
N ASN A 41 12.56 29.06 -12.94
CA ASN A 41 11.54 29.72 -13.77
C ASN A 41 10.25 28.89 -14.00
N VAL A 42 10.15 27.68 -13.46
CA VAL A 42 8.98 26.81 -13.56
C VAL A 42 7.91 27.16 -12.50
N ASN A 43 8.23 27.97 -11.50
CA ASN A 43 7.32 28.32 -10.41
C ASN A 43 6.36 29.46 -10.75
N ASP A 44 6.68 30.34 -11.70
CA ASP A 44 5.91 31.56 -11.98
C ASP A 44 4.46 31.27 -12.47
N GLU A 45 4.27 30.28 -13.33
CA GLU A 45 2.93 29.94 -13.84
C GLU A 45 2.06 29.29 -12.75
N ARG A 46 2.67 28.50 -11.90
CA ARG A 46 2.02 27.85 -10.75
C ARG A 46 1.60 28.88 -9.71
N GLU A 47 2.50 29.81 -9.37
CA GLU A 47 2.20 30.91 -8.46
C GLU A 47 1.10 31.82 -8.99
N ASN A 48 1.13 32.12 -10.30
CA ASN A 48 0.07 32.88 -10.95
C ASN A 48 -1.28 32.17 -10.88
N THR A 49 -1.30 30.85 -11.07
CA THR A 49 -2.52 30.04 -10.97
C THR A 49 -3.04 30.00 -9.52
N LEU A 50 -2.16 29.82 -8.55
CA LEU A 50 -2.50 29.87 -7.11
C LEU A 50 -3.06 31.25 -6.72
N ASN A 51 -2.37 32.33 -7.09
CA ASN A 51 -2.82 33.68 -6.80
C ASN A 51 -4.18 34.00 -7.43
N GLN A 52 -4.42 33.52 -8.65
CA GLN A 52 -5.73 33.65 -9.28
C GLN A 52 -6.80 32.85 -8.52
N LEU A 53 -6.50 31.63 -8.10
CA LEU A 53 -7.42 30.81 -7.29
C LEU A 53 -7.81 31.55 -5.99
N LEU A 54 -6.81 32.08 -5.27
CA LEU A 54 -7.04 32.85 -4.06
C LEU A 54 -7.91 34.09 -4.31
N THR A 55 -7.65 34.80 -5.42
CA THR A 55 -8.42 35.99 -5.81
C THR A 55 -9.87 35.66 -6.12
N GLU A 56 -10.11 34.56 -6.86
CA GLU A 56 -11.48 34.15 -7.21
C GLU A 56 -12.25 33.67 -5.96
N MET A 57 -11.58 32.98 -5.02
CA MET A 57 -12.20 32.56 -3.76
C MET A 57 -12.56 33.76 -2.88
N ASP A 58 -11.69 34.77 -2.78
CA ASP A 58 -11.95 36.00 -2.03
C ASP A 58 -13.08 36.84 -2.69
N GLY A 59 -13.30 36.65 -3.99
CA GLY A 59 -14.35 37.30 -4.77
C GLY A 59 -15.75 36.70 -4.62
N PHE A 60 -15.91 35.65 -3.80
CA PHE A 60 -17.23 35.12 -3.43
C PHE A 60 -17.81 35.89 -2.24
N GLY A 61 -18.91 36.58 -2.48
CA GLY A 61 -19.73 37.12 -1.38
C GLY A 61 -20.42 35.98 -0.62
N THR A 62 -20.80 36.25 0.63
CA THR A 62 -21.43 35.30 1.58
C THR A 62 -22.69 34.58 1.07
N ASN A 63 -23.29 35.05 -0.05
CA ASN A 63 -24.52 34.50 -0.61
C ASN A 63 -24.38 34.09 -2.10
N SER A 64 -23.19 33.73 -2.55
CA SER A 64 -22.95 33.39 -3.97
C SER A 64 -23.61 32.08 -4.44
N GLY A 65 -24.09 31.24 -3.51
CA GLY A 65 -24.66 29.92 -3.82
C GLY A 65 -23.65 28.93 -4.43
N VAL A 66 -22.35 29.22 -4.34
CA VAL A 66 -21.27 28.33 -4.84
C VAL A 66 -20.47 27.79 -3.67
N ILE A 67 -20.31 26.47 -3.63
CA ILE A 67 -19.47 25.77 -2.65
C ILE A 67 -18.22 25.28 -3.37
N VAL A 68 -17.06 25.52 -2.79
CA VAL A 68 -15.78 25.01 -3.33
C VAL A 68 -15.29 23.86 -2.43
N LEU A 69 -15.09 22.70 -3.03
CA LEU A 69 -14.48 21.52 -2.41
C LEU A 69 -13.14 21.25 -3.08
N ALA A 70 -12.13 20.96 -2.29
CA ALA A 70 -10.84 20.49 -2.79
C ALA A 70 -10.43 19.19 -2.11
N ALA A 71 -9.75 18.33 -2.84
CA ALA A 71 -9.17 17.10 -2.31
C ALA A 71 -7.65 17.11 -2.50
N THR A 72 -6.94 16.53 -1.53
CA THR A 72 -5.50 16.31 -1.61
C THR A 72 -5.08 15.17 -0.71
N ASN A 73 -4.07 14.41 -1.12
CA ASN A 73 -3.38 13.43 -0.29
C ASN A 73 -2.25 14.08 0.55
N ARG A 74 -2.00 15.39 0.38
CA ARG A 74 -0.86 16.10 0.95
C ARG A 74 -1.25 17.47 1.50
N ALA A 75 -2.12 17.47 2.50
CA ALA A 75 -2.59 18.71 3.15
C ALA A 75 -1.44 19.53 3.76
N ASP A 76 -0.36 18.85 4.20
CA ASP A 76 0.87 19.43 4.75
C ASP A 76 1.61 20.34 3.76
N MET A 77 1.47 20.09 2.47
CA MET A 77 2.15 20.83 1.40
C MET A 77 1.39 22.07 0.95
N LEU A 78 0.15 22.25 1.37
CA LEU A 78 -0.67 23.37 0.95
C LEU A 78 -0.17 24.69 1.51
N ASP A 79 -0.23 25.74 0.69
CA ASP A 79 0.02 27.10 1.15
C ASP A 79 -1.00 27.50 2.22
N LYS A 80 -0.50 27.98 3.34
CA LYS A 80 -1.34 28.44 4.49
C LYS A 80 -2.37 29.48 4.09
N ALA A 81 -2.15 30.20 3.00
CA ALA A 81 -3.11 31.16 2.46
C ALA A 81 -4.41 30.50 1.99
N LEU A 82 -4.36 29.26 1.48
CA LEU A 82 -5.55 28.51 1.09
C LEU A 82 -6.42 28.09 2.30
N LEU A 83 -5.79 27.87 3.45
CA LEU A 83 -6.44 27.36 4.66
C LEU A 83 -6.99 28.46 5.58
N ARG A 84 -7.01 29.72 5.11
CA ARG A 84 -7.57 30.84 5.88
C ARG A 84 -9.09 30.88 5.79
N ALA A 85 -9.72 31.51 6.80
CA ALA A 85 -11.15 31.78 6.82
C ALA A 85 -11.61 32.51 5.55
N GLY A 86 -12.75 32.12 5.00
CA GLY A 86 -13.28 32.61 3.73
C GLY A 86 -12.75 31.88 2.48
N ARG A 87 -11.88 30.87 2.65
CA ARG A 87 -11.36 30.00 1.61
C ARG A 87 -11.67 28.55 1.95
N PHE A 88 -10.64 27.68 2.15
CA PHE A 88 -10.85 26.33 2.68
C PHE A 88 -10.79 26.36 4.22
N ASP A 89 -11.83 26.82 4.82
CA ASP A 89 -11.95 27.01 6.28
C ASP A 89 -12.31 25.72 7.02
N ARG A 90 -12.76 24.70 6.31
CA ARG A 90 -13.08 23.37 6.87
C ARG A 90 -12.18 22.32 6.26
N GLN A 91 -11.51 21.58 7.13
CA GLN A 91 -10.70 20.42 6.76
C GLN A 91 -11.40 19.17 7.27
N ILE A 92 -11.63 18.22 6.36
CA ILE A 92 -12.24 16.93 6.65
C ILE A 92 -11.22 15.88 6.31
N VAL A 93 -10.76 15.13 7.32
CA VAL A 93 -9.88 14.00 7.14
C VAL A 93 -10.72 12.80 6.72
N VAL A 94 -10.31 12.14 5.63
CA VAL A 94 -10.91 10.89 5.16
C VAL A 94 -9.98 9.77 5.56
N ASP A 95 -10.27 9.12 6.68
CA ASP A 95 -9.50 8.00 7.19
C ASP A 95 -9.73 6.72 6.39
N LYS A 96 -8.87 5.71 6.63
CA LYS A 96 -9.12 4.37 6.11
C LYS A 96 -10.43 3.83 6.66
N PRO A 97 -11.21 3.08 5.84
CA PRO A 97 -12.51 2.59 6.26
C PRO A 97 -12.40 1.52 7.36
N ASP A 98 -13.28 1.57 8.33
CA ASP A 98 -13.51 0.49 9.30
C ASP A 98 -14.18 -0.72 8.64
N VAL A 99 -14.43 -1.79 9.38
CA VAL A 99 -15.08 -3.02 8.85
C VAL A 99 -16.41 -2.71 8.16
N ARG A 100 -17.24 -1.82 8.72
CA ARG A 100 -18.54 -1.45 8.14
C ARG A 100 -18.36 -0.66 6.85
N GLY A 101 -17.41 0.27 6.85
CA GLY A 101 -17.03 1.04 5.67
C GLY A 101 -16.51 0.12 4.55
N ARG A 102 -15.62 -0.84 4.88
CA ARG A 102 -15.10 -1.81 3.91
C ARG A 102 -16.22 -2.68 3.32
N LEU A 103 -17.15 -3.16 4.16
CA LEU A 103 -18.32 -3.90 3.69
C LEU A 103 -19.18 -3.07 2.72
N ALA A 104 -19.42 -1.80 3.05
CA ALA A 104 -20.19 -0.91 2.18
C ALA A 104 -19.47 -0.68 0.83
N ILE A 105 -18.15 -0.49 0.85
CA ILE A 105 -17.33 -0.32 -0.35
C ILE A 105 -17.33 -1.60 -1.19
N LEU A 106 -17.14 -2.78 -0.57
CA LEU A 106 -17.21 -4.06 -1.27
C LEU A 106 -18.57 -4.26 -1.95
N LYS A 107 -19.69 -3.95 -1.29
CA LYS A 107 -21.03 -4.00 -1.89
C LYS A 107 -21.15 -3.09 -3.12
N VAL A 108 -20.57 -1.89 -3.08
CA VAL A 108 -20.58 -0.97 -4.22
C VAL A 108 -19.80 -1.55 -5.41
N HIS A 109 -18.59 -2.06 -5.17
CA HIS A 109 -17.73 -2.57 -6.24
C HIS A 109 -18.11 -3.96 -6.74
N SER A 110 -18.89 -4.71 -5.98
CA SER A 110 -19.46 -5.99 -6.37
C SER A 110 -20.78 -5.86 -7.17
N LYS A 111 -21.40 -4.67 -7.16
CA LYS A 111 -22.65 -4.44 -7.87
C LYS A 111 -22.47 -4.65 -9.38
N GLY A 112 -23.33 -5.50 -9.96
CA GLY A 112 -23.27 -5.84 -11.38
C GLY A 112 -22.21 -6.86 -11.76
N LYS A 113 -21.47 -7.44 -10.80
CA LYS A 113 -20.56 -8.56 -11.04
C LYS A 113 -21.24 -9.89 -10.68
N PRO A 114 -21.05 -10.96 -11.47
CA PRO A 114 -21.65 -12.25 -11.19
C PRO A 114 -20.91 -12.91 -10.03
N LEU A 115 -21.53 -12.92 -8.85
CA LEU A 115 -21.03 -13.63 -7.67
C LEU A 115 -21.72 -14.97 -7.53
N THR A 116 -21.04 -15.96 -6.95
CA THR A 116 -21.63 -17.22 -6.50
C THR A 116 -22.37 -17.04 -5.16
N GLY A 117 -23.20 -17.98 -4.79
CA GLY A 117 -24.00 -17.89 -3.56
C GLY A 117 -23.21 -18.08 -2.26
N ASP A 118 -21.97 -18.59 -2.35
CA ASP A 118 -21.04 -18.80 -1.23
C ASP A 118 -20.30 -17.52 -0.81
N VAL A 119 -20.39 -16.43 -1.59
CA VAL A 119 -19.66 -15.20 -1.33
C VAL A 119 -20.25 -14.45 -0.14
N ASP A 120 -19.47 -14.35 0.92
CA ASP A 120 -19.77 -13.53 2.10
C ASP A 120 -18.86 -12.29 2.15
N LEU A 121 -19.44 -11.13 1.81
CA LEU A 121 -18.72 -9.85 1.81
C LEU A 121 -18.38 -9.36 3.24
N ASP A 122 -19.08 -9.81 4.29
CA ASP A 122 -18.77 -9.44 5.67
C ASP A 122 -17.48 -10.13 6.12
N ILE A 123 -17.31 -11.41 5.77
CA ILE A 123 -16.04 -12.13 6.01
C ILE A 123 -14.90 -11.43 5.29
N LEU A 124 -15.07 -11.05 4.03
CA LEU A 124 -14.04 -10.33 3.27
C LEU A 124 -13.69 -8.98 3.90
N ALA A 125 -14.70 -8.23 4.37
CA ALA A 125 -14.48 -6.96 5.06
C ALA A 125 -13.66 -7.12 6.35
N ARG A 126 -13.85 -8.21 7.09
CA ARG A 126 -13.07 -8.54 8.29
C ARG A 126 -11.63 -8.97 7.94
N ARG A 127 -11.44 -9.67 6.82
CA ARG A 127 -10.12 -10.16 6.36
C ARG A 127 -9.29 -9.10 5.61
N THR A 128 -9.79 -7.88 5.44
CA THR A 128 -9.10 -6.79 4.75
C THR A 128 -8.81 -5.58 5.65
N PRO A 129 -8.23 -5.78 6.86
CA PRO A 129 -7.90 -4.66 7.74
C PRO A 129 -6.89 -3.73 7.06
N GLY A 130 -7.10 -2.42 7.21
CA GLY A 130 -6.21 -1.40 6.64
C GLY A 130 -6.32 -1.16 5.14
N PHE A 131 -7.19 -1.89 4.41
CA PHE A 131 -7.44 -1.65 2.99
C PHE A 131 -8.17 -0.33 2.79
N THR A 132 -7.74 0.39 1.76
CA THR A 132 -8.43 1.59 1.26
C THR A 132 -9.57 1.23 0.31
N GLY A 133 -10.39 2.21 -0.08
CA GLY A 133 -11.41 1.99 -1.11
C GLY A 133 -10.83 1.52 -2.45
N ALA A 134 -9.64 2.04 -2.80
CA ALA A 134 -8.92 1.63 -4.01
C ALA A 134 -8.46 0.16 -3.94
N ASP A 135 -7.91 -0.26 -2.78
CA ASP A 135 -7.48 -1.65 -2.57
C ASP A 135 -8.66 -2.62 -2.68
N LEU A 136 -9.82 -2.28 -2.09
CA LEU A 136 -11.04 -3.08 -2.15
C LEU A 136 -11.62 -3.16 -3.56
N SER A 137 -11.57 -2.05 -4.31
CA SER A 137 -11.95 -2.04 -5.73
C SER A 137 -11.05 -2.95 -6.55
N ASN A 138 -9.72 -2.84 -6.33
CA ASN A 138 -8.73 -3.67 -7.00
C ASN A 138 -8.90 -5.15 -6.65
N LEU A 139 -9.19 -5.48 -5.39
CA LEU A 139 -9.47 -6.85 -4.92
C LEU A 139 -10.60 -7.49 -5.74
N VAL A 140 -11.74 -6.81 -5.85
CA VAL A 140 -12.89 -7.32 -6.60
C VAL A 140 -12.59 -7.43 -8.10
N ASN A 141 -11.74 -6.53 -8.63
CA ASN A 141 -11.30 -6.60 -10.01
C ASN A 141 -10.33 -7.77 -10.26
N GLU A 142 -9.34 -7.97 -9.38
CA GLU A 142 -8.41 -9.11 -9.45
C GLU A 142 -9.17 -10.45 -9.35
N ALA A 143 -10.19 -10.54 -8.49
CA ALA A 143 -11.03 -11.73 -8.39
C ALA A 143 -11.77 -12.02 -9.69
N ALA A 144 -12.29 -11.00 -10.36
CA ALA A 144 -12.93 -11.15 -11.66
C ALA A 144 -11.94 -11.64 -12.74
N LEU A 145 -10.73 -11.09 -12.76
CA LEU A 145 -9.66 -11.52 -13.68
C LEU A 145 -9.22 -12.95 -13.41
N LEU A 146 -9.13 -13.33 -12.13
CA LEU A 146 -8.77 -14.69 -11.73
C LEU A 146 -9.85 -15.69 -12.13
N THR A 147 -11.11 -15.35 -11.93
CA THR A 147 -12.28 -16.13 -12.35
C THR A 147 -12.25 -16.38 -13.86
N ALA A 148 -12.05 -15.33 -14.65
CA ALA A 148 -11.95 -15.42 -16.10
C ALA A 148 -10.75 -16.31 -16.55
N ARG A 149 -9.61 -16.20 -15.87
CA ARG A 149 -8.42 -17.04 -16.15
C ARG A 149 -8.66 -18.52 -15.84
N ARG A 150 -9.57 -18.83 -14.92
CA ARG A 150 -9.97 -20.20 -14.57
C ARG A 150 -11.17 -20.70 -15.38
N ASP A 151 -11.57 -19.96 -16.42
CA ASP A 151 -12.74 -20.26 -17.26
C ASP A 151 -14.07 -20.39 -16.46
N LYS A 152 -14.14 -19.82 -15.26
CA LYS A 152 -15.35 -19.76 -14.44
C LYS A 152 -16.22 -18.57 -14.87
N LYS A 153 -17.54 -18.71 -14.74
CA LYS A 153 -18.51 -17.66 -15.11
C LYS A 153 -18.88 -16.73 -13.96
N ARG A 154 -18.66 -17.15 -12.74
CA ARG A 154 -19.02 -16.41 -11.51
C ARG A 154 -17.83 -16.35 -10.56
N ILE A 155 -17.73 -15.26 -9.83
CA ILE A 155 -16.68 -15.01 -8.85
C ILE A 155 -17.09 -15.72 -7.55
N GLY A 156 -16.30 -16.69 -7.11
CA GLY A 156 -16.49 -17.42 -5.86
C GLY A 156 -15.70 -16.81 -4.70
N MET A 157 -15.96 -17.32 -3.50
CA MET A 157 -15.23 -16.89 -2.29
C MET A 157 -13.73 -17.18 -2.41
N ASN A 158 -13.33 -18.33 -2.98
CA ASN A 158 -11.94 -18.70 -3.19
C ASN A 158 -11.19 -17.70 -4.07
N GLU A 159 -11.80 -17.20 -5.16
CA GLU A 159 -11.17 -16.21 -6.03
C GLU A 159 -11.01 -14.86 -5.30
N LEU A 160 -11.95 -14.48 -4.45
CA LEU A 160 -11.86 -13.27 -3.65
C LEU A 160 -10.78 -13.38 -2.57
N GLU A 161 -10.69 -14.50 -1.87
CA GLU A 161 -9.65 -14.74 -0.85
C GLU A 161 -8.25 -14.76 -1.46
N GLU A 162 -8.05 -15.44 -2.58
CA GLU A 162 -6.77 -15.42 -3.29
C GLU A 162 -6.41 -14.00 -3.77
N SER A 163 -7.43 -13.20 -4.12
CA SER A 163 -7.20 -11.82 -4.56
C SER A 163 -6.81 -10.90 -3.41
N ILE A 164 -7.23 -11.16 -2.16
CA ILE A 164 -6.68 -10.47 -0.98
C ILE A 164 -5.16 -10.65 -0.94
N GLU A 165 -4.71 -11.90 -1.05
CA GLU A 165 -3.28 -12.21 -1.01
C GLU A 165 -2.52 -11.57 -2.17
N ARG A 166 -3.11 -11.53 -3.38
CA ARG A 166 -2.50 -10.85 -4.54
C ARG A 166 -2.35 -9.35 -4.35
N VAL A 167 -3.34 -8.71 -3.75
CA VAL A 167 -3.27 -7.26 -3.46
C VAL A 167 -2.25 -6.98 -2.37
N MET A 168 -2.13 -7.83 -1.35
CA MET A 168 -1.20 -7.65 -0.24
C MET A 168 0.26 -8.01 -0.59
N ALA A 169 0.48 -9.18 -1.19
CA ALA A 169 1.80 -9.78 -1.38
C ALA A 169 2.24 -9.86 -2.87
N GLY A 170 1.34 -9.54 -3.79
CA GLY A 170 1.57 -9.67 -5.23
C GLY A 170 1.28 -11.07 -5.77
N PRO A 171 1.45 -11.27 -7.10
CA PRO A 171 1.16 -12.54 -7.75
C PRO A 171 2.15 -13.63 -7.36
N GLU A 172 1.68 -14.88 -7.31
CA GLU A 172 2.53 -16.07 -7.14
C GLU A 172 3.52 -16.24 -8.29
N ARG A 173 4.74 -16.65 -7.95
CA ARG A 173 5.80 -16.97 -8.90
C ARG A 173 6.05 -18.47 -8.97
N ARG A 174 5.06 -19.25 -9.39
CA ARG A 174 5.19 -20.72 -9.51
C ARG A 174 6.25 -21.17 -10.52
N SER A 175 6.71 -20.29 -11.40
CA SER A 175 7.78 -20.58 -12.37
C SER A 175 9.19 -20.57 -11.76
N LYS A 176 9.36 -20.06 -10.52
CA LYS A 176 10.64 -20.07 -9.83
C LYS A 176 10.83 -21.43 -9.17
N VAL A 177 11.67 -22.28 -9.77
CA VAL A 177 12.09 -23.54 -9.15
C VAL A 177 13.04 -23.21 -8.01
N MET A 178 12.62 -23.54 -6.77
CA MET A 178 13.47 -23.43 -5.59
C MET A 178 14.30 -24.72 -5.46
N THR A 179 15.56 -24.58 -5.06
CA THR A 179 16.36 -25.72 -4.67
C THR A 179 15.87 -26.28 -3.33
N ASP A 180 16.12 -27.56 -3.04
CA ASP A 180 15.73 -28.18 -1.77
C ASP A 180 16.28 -27.41 -0.56
N LYS A 181 17.50 -26.90 -0.67
CA LYS A 181 18.14 -26.08 0.36
C LYS A 181 17.42 -24.73 0.56
N GLU A 182 17.00 -24.07 -0.53
CA GLU A 182 16.22 -22.83 -0.44
C GLU A 182 14.82 -23.09 0.14
N LYS A 183 14.23 -24.23 -0.20
CA LYS A 183 12.92 -24.66 0.30
C LYS A 183 12.99 -24.91 1.81
N GLU A 184 14.00 -25.63 2.28
CA GLU A 184 14.26 -25.87 3.70
C GLU A 184 14.48 -24.54 4.44
N LEU A 185 15.36 -23.68 3.93
CA LEU A 185 15.66 -22.38 4.54
C LEU A 185 14.39 -21.52 4.67
N THR A 186 13.58 -21.43 3.61
CA THR A 186 12.34 -20.66 3.63
C THR A 186 11.32 -21.27 4.58
N ALA A 187 11.21 -22.60 4.65
CA ALA A 187 10.29 -23.30 5.55
C ALA A 187 10.61 -23.03 7.03
N TYR A 188 11.88 -23.03 7.40
CA TYR A 188 12.28 -22.67 8.76
C TYR A 188 12.12 -21.19 9.06
N HIS A 189 12.38 -20.33 8.08
CA HIS A 189 12.18 -18.89 8.20
C HIS A 189 10.71 -18.55 8.47
N GLU A 190 9.82 -18.96 7.58
CA GLU A 190 8.37 -18.73 7.72
C GLU A 190 7.78 -19.48 8.92
N GLY A 191 8.28 -20.71 9.18
CA GLY A 191 7.93 -21.47 10.37
C GLY A 191 8.29 -20.75 11.66
N GLY A 192 9.42 -20.02 11.68
CA GLY A 192 9.84 -19.19 12.80
C GLY A 192 8.89 -18.07 13.10
N HIS A 193 8.48 -17.29 12.07
CA HIS A 193 7.45 -16.24 12.23
C HIS A 193 6.14 -16.82 12.70
N THR A 194 5.72 -17.93 12.12
CA THR A 194 4.47 -18.63 12.44
C THR A 194 4.46 -19.09 13.90
N LEU A 195 5.48 -19.84 14.34
CA LEU A 195 5.56 -20.38 15.69
C LEU A 195 5.54 -19.26 16.74
N VAL A 196 6.38 -18.24 16.54
CA VAL A 196 6.46 -17.11 17.49
C VAL A 196 5.13 -16.36 17.53
N GLY A 197 4.48 -16.15 16.38
CA GLY A 197 3.17 -15.51 16.30
C GLY A 197 2.07 -16.30 17.02
N MET A 198 2.05 -17.63 16.90
CA MET A 198 1.06 -18.49 17.56
C MET A 198 1.21 -18.52 19.08
N LEU A 199 2.44 -18.35 19.59
CA LEU A 199 2.73 -18.49 21.02
C LEU A 199 2.67 -17.16 21.80
N LEU A 200 2.68 -16.01 21.10
CA LEU A 200 2.64 -14.71 21.76
C LEU A 200 1.21 -14.22 21.96
N PRO A 201 0.85 -13.74 23.17
CA PRO A 201 -0.54 -13.40 23.50
C PRO A 201 -1.07 -12.15 22.77
N ASN A 202 -0.19 -11.22 22.40
CA ASN A 202 -0.57 -9.97 21.74
C ASN A 202 -0.21 -9.94 20.25
N ALA A 203 0.27 -11.05 19.70
CA ALA A 203 0.51 -11.16 18.27
C ALA A 203 -0.82 -11.28 17.50
N ASP A 204 -0.83 -10.78 16.28
CA ASP A 204 -1.97 -10.97 15.38
C ASP A 204 -2.04 -12.47 15.01
N PRO A 205 -3.25 -13.08 14.92
CA PRO A 205 -3.39 -14.48 14.57
C PRO A 205 -2.77 -14.82 13.22
N VAL A 206 -2.09 -15.96 13.17
CA VAL A 206 -1.60 -16.51 11.91
C VAL A 206 -2.79 -17.06 11.13
N HIS A 207 -3.00 -16.56 9.93
CA HIS A 207 -4.08 -17.00 9.06
C HIS A 207 -3.61 -18.01 8.02
N LYS A 208 -2.39 -17.83 7.53
CA LYS A 208 -1.80 -18.69 6.50
C LYS A 208 -0.29 -18.52 6.50
N VAL A 209 0.41 -19.59 6.20
CA VAL A 209 1.86 -19.58 5.92
C VAL A 209 2.14 -20.32 4.62
N THR A 210 3.06 -19.81 3.82
CA THR A 210 3.41 -20.43 2.55
C THR A 210 4.88 -20.18 2.20
N ILE A 211 5.49 -21.18 1.58
CA ILE A 211 6.82 -21.07 1.00
C ILE A 211 6.80 -20.88 -0.53
N ILE A 212 5.61 -20.69 -1.10
CA ILE A 212 5.49 -20.33 -2.52
C ILE A 212 5.91 -18.86 -2.69
N PRO A 213 6.91 -18.57 -3.55
CA PRO A 213 7.39 -17.21 -3.73
C PRO A 213 6.31 -16.26 -4.27
N ARG A 214 6.19 -15.05 -3.67
CA ARG A 214 5.35 -13.96 -4.18
C ARG A 214 6.16 -12.67 -4.27
N GLY A 215 5.98 -11.93 -5.34
CA GLY A 215 6.71 -10.69 -5.54
C GLY A 215 8.23 -10.86 -5.41
N ARG A 216 8.83 -10.29 -4.36
CA ARG A 216 10.26 -10.44 -4.01
C ARG A 216 10.51 -11.40 -2.84
N ALA A 217 9.47 -11.83 -2.15
CA ALA A 217 9.57 -12.73 -1.01
C ALA A 217 9.73 -14.18 -1.45
N GLY A 218 10.50 -14.96 -0.70
CA GLY A 218 10.65 -16.40 -0.89
C GLY A 218 9.46 -17.20 -0.38
N GLY A 219 8.81 -16.71 0.65
CA GLY A 219 7.58 -17.17 1.27
C GLY A 219 6.91 -16.00 1.99
N TYR A 220 5.83 -16.24 2.69
CA TYR A 220 5.24 -15.26 3.61
C TYR A 220 4.33 -15.91 4.65
N THR A 221 4.26 -15.27 5.80
CA THR A 221 3.33 -15.61 6.87
C THR A 221 2.28 -14.51 6.95
N LEU A 222 1.02 -14.85 6.66
CA LEU A 222 -0.11 -13.91 6.71
C LEU A 222 -0.67 -13.87 8.13
N MET A 223 -0.54 -12.73 8.78
CA MET A 223 -1.15 -12.45 10.08
C MET A 223 -2.19 -11.35 9.91
N LEU A 224 -3.38 -11.58 10.38
CA LEU A 224 -4.49 -10.62 10.28
C LEU A 224 -5.01 -10.27 11.68
N PRO A 225 -5.11 -8.99 12.02
CA PRO A 225 -5.71 -8.58 13.29
C PRO A 225 -7.18 -8.99 13.35
N LYS A 226 -7.65 -9.44 14.52
CA LYS A 226 -9.05 -9.82 14.75
C LYS A 226 -9.99 -8.63 14.61
N GLU A 227 -9.53 -7.44 14.96
CA GLU A 227 -10.31 -6.20 14.98
C GLU A 227 -9.47 -5.03 14.46
N ASP A 228 -10.12 -4.01 13.89
CA ASP A 228 -9.44 -2.77 13.54
C ASP A 228 -9.06 -2.02 14.83
N ARG A 229 -7.77 -1.86 15.08
CA ARG A 229 -7.24 -1.19 16.25
C ARG A 229 -6.79 0.22 15.92
N SER A 230 -7.25 1.19 16.69
CA SER A 230 -6.81 2.59 16.56
C SER A 230 -5.51 2.89 17.29
N TYR A 231 -5.14 2.04 18.25
CA TYR A 231 -3.95 2.22 19.10
C TYR A 231 -3.19 0.91 19.21
N ALA A 232 -1.88 1.01 19.42
CA ALA A 232 -1.02 -0.12 19.74
C ALA A 232 -0.32 0.14 21.09
N THR A 233 -0.35 -0.83 21.96
CA THR A 233 0.36 -0.79 23.25
C THR A 233 1.84 -1.15 23.07
N ARG A 234 2.68 -0.78 24.07
CA ARG A 234 4.09 -1.19 24.11
C ARG A 234 4.24 -2.71 24.01
N SER A 235 3.40 -3.46 24.73
CA SER A 235 3.43 -4.92 24.72
C SER A 235 3.12 -5.51 23.35
N GLU A 236 2.12 -4.98 22.66
CA GLU A 236 1.79 -5.40 21.29
C GLU A 236 2.92 -5.10 20.31
N LEU A 237 3.55 -3.93 20.40
CA LEU A 237 4.69 -3.58 19.56
C LEU A 237 5.92 -4.46 19.86
N MET A 238 6.16 -4.80 21.12
CA MET A 238 7.21 -5.74 21.51
C MET A 238 6.94 -7.15 20.99
N ASP A 239 5.71 -7.61 21.01
CA ASP A 239 5.36 -8.93 20.45
C ASP A 239 5.47 -8.91 18.92
N LYS A 240 5.06 -7.84 18.22
CA LYS A 240 5.32 -7.66 16.79
C LYS A 240 6.82 -7.70 16.45
N LEU A 241 7.64 -7.10 17.31
CA LEU A 241 9.08 -7.12 17.15
C LEU A 241 9.66 -8.54 17.28
N LYS A 242 9.20 -9.33 18.27
CA LYS A 242 9.60 -10.74 18.44
C LYS A 242 9.18 -11.58 17.23
N VAL A 243 7.96 -11.39 16.73
CA VAL A 243 7.49 -12.07 15.53
C VAL A 243 8.38 -11.73 14.34
N ALA A 244 8.71 -10.44 14.12
CA ALA A 244 9.60 -10.03 13.04
C ALA A 244 11.00 -10.65 13.12
N MET A 245 11.49 -11.01 14.32
CA MET A 245 12.76 -11.71 14.49
C MET A 245 12.63 -13.23 14.27
N GLY A 246 11.41 -13.78 14.22
CA GLY A 246 11.15 -15.23 14.18
C GLY A 246 11.90 -15.97 13.10
N GLY A 247 11.83 -15.48 11.85
CA GLY A 247 12.50 -16.12 10.71
C GLY A 247 14.02 -16.15 10.87
N ARG A 248 14.61 -14.99 11.21
CA ARG A 248 16.05 -14.85 11.42
C ARG A 248 16.59 -15.77 12.51
N VAL A 249 15.88 -15.82 13.65
CA VAL A 249 16.29 -16.63 14.81
C VAL A 249 16.12 -18.11 14.49
N ALA A 250 15.08 -18.49 13.75
CA ALA A 250 14.89 -19.87 13.31
C ALA A 250 16.04 -20.35 12.41
N GLU A 251 16.45 -19.55 11.43
CA GLU A 251 17.63 -19.85 10.58
C GLU A 251 18.88 -20.08 11.44
N GLU A 252 19.18 -19.20 12.38
CA GLU A 252 20.37 -19.29 13.21
C GLU A 252 20.35 -20.52 14.12
N VAL A 253 19.23 -20.76 14.83
CA VAL A 253 19.12 -21.85 15.80
C VAL A 253 19.13 -23.21 15.10
N VAL A 254 18.46 -23.32 13.96
CA VAL A 254 18.24 -24.59 13.26
C VAL A 254 19.35 -24.89 12.27
N LEU A 255 19.57 -23.99 11.33
CA LEU A 255 20.47 -24.21 10.20
C LEU A 255 21.92 -23.80 10.50
N LYS A 256 22.15 -23.11 11.64
CA LYS A 256 23.44 -22.55 12.04
C LYS A 256 24.00 -21.57 10.99
N GLU A 257 23.12 -21.02 10.20
CA GLU A 257 23.40 -20.10 9.10
C GLU A 257 22.45 -18.89 9.19
N ILE A 258 22.79 -17.82 8.52
CA ILE A 258 21.97 -16.61 8.40
C ILE A 258 21.94 -16.16 6.97
N SER A 259 20.73 -15.90 6.48
CA SER A 259 20.52 -15.51 5.10
C SER A 259 20.18 -14.00 4.94
N THR A 260 20.24 -13.54 3.71
CA THR A 260 19.76 -12.21 3.35
C THR A 260 18.24 -12.10 3.32
N GLY A 261 17.51 -13.22 3.46
CA GLY A 261 16.05 -13.28 3.45
C GLY A 261 15.42 -12.39 4.51
N ALA A 262 15.99 -12.39 5.72
CA ALA A 262 15.52 -11.58 6.85
C ALA A 262 15.75 -10.05 6.72
N SER A 263 16.24 -9.55 5.58
CA SER A 263 16.58 -8.13 5.44
C SER A 263 15.37 -7.19 5.62
N GLN A 264 14.19 -7.59 5.13
CA GLN A 264 12.96 -6.81 5.28
C GLN A 264 12.44 -6.83 6.71
N ASP A 265 12.55 -7.97 7.38
CA ASP A 265 12.13 -8.15 8.77
C ASP A 265 12.98 -7.30 9.71
N ILE A 266 14.29 -7.29 9.51
CA ILE A 266 15.23 -6.44 10.26
C ILE A 266 14.91 -4.95 10.04
N GLN A 267 14.62 -4.53 8.79
CA GLN A 267 14.23 -3.15 8.51
C GLN A 267 12.87 -2.80 9.15
N HIS A 268 11.93 -3.72 9.13
CA HIS A 268 10.62 -3.54 9.74
C HIS A 268 10.75 -3.42 11.26
N ALA A 269 11.46 -4.33 11.90
CA ALA A 269 11.77 -4.29 13.31
C ALA A 269 12.46 -2.99 13.74
N SER A 270 13.48 -2.57 12.99
CA SER A 270 14.19 -1.32 13.26
C SER A 270 13.29 -0.09 13.18
N ARG A 271 12.35 -0.06 12.23
CA ARG A 271 11.35 1.02 12.13
C ARG A 271 10.39 1.03 13.31
N ILE A 272 9.87 -0.14 13.72
CA ILE A 272 8.97 -0.25 14.88
C ILE A 272 9.68 0.32 16.12
N VAL A 273 10.89 -0.14 16.42
CA VAL A 273 11.63 0.30 17.62
C VAL A 273 11.94 1.80 17.57
N ARG A 274 12.39 2.31 16.43
CA ARG A 274 12.62 3.75 16.28
C ARG A 274 11.35 4.56 16.53
N SER A 275 10.21 4.14 15.99
CA SER A 275 8.93 4.81 16.24
C SER A 275 8.52 4.72 17.71
N MET A 276 8.70 3.56 18.38
CA MET A 276 8.44 3.42 19.81
C MET A 276 9.22 4.43 20.64
N ILE A 277 10.49 4.63 20.31
CA ILE A 277 11.40 5.50 21.06
C ILE A 277 11.18 6.97 20.69
N THR A 278 11.19 7.29 19.38
CA THR A 278 11.26 8.69 18.94
C THR A 278 9.91 9.36 18.75
N GLN A 279 8.85 8.59 18.45
CA GLN A 279 7.52 9.14 18.17
C GLN A 279 6.54 8.92 19.31
N TYR A 280 6.56 7.72 19.92
CA TYR A 280 5.57 7.35 20.93
C TYR A 280 6.05 7.54 22.36
N GLY A 281 7.34 7.89 22.58
CA GLY A 281 7.90 8.11 23.90
C GLY A 281 7.82 6.87 24.81
N MET A 282 8.02 5.68 24.23
CA MET A 282 7.89 4.39 24.95
C MET A 282 9.20 3.88 25.55
N SER A 283 10.26 4.72 25.62
CA SER A 283 11.49 4.42 26.31
C SER A 283 11.47 4.94 27.74
N ASP A 284 11.83 4.09 28.70
CA ASP A 284 11.93 4.48 30.12
C ASP A 284 13.15 5.38 30.37
N VAL A 285 14.18 5.29 29.54
CA VAL A 285 15.41 6.10 29.64
C VAL A 285 15.22 7.49 29.06
N LEU A 286 14.64 7.56 27.87
CA LEU A 286 14.43 8.82 27.15
C LEU A 286 13.14 9.55 27.53
N GLY A 287 12.21 8.87 28.20
CA GLY A 287 10.96 9.43 28.66
C GLY A 287 9.93 9.68 27.55
N PRO A 288 8.78 10.28 27.90
CA PRO A 288 7.68 10.56 26.98
C PRO A 288 7.94 11.84 26.17
N ILE A 289 9.00 11.84 25.39
CA ILE A 289 9.43 12.96 24.54
C ILE A 289 9.45 12.51 23.09
N SER A 290 8.96 13.36 22.19
CA SER A 290 9.09 13.15 20.74
C SER A 290 10.38 13.73 20.23
N TYR A 291 11.21 12.87 19.63
CA TYR A 291 12.50 13.22 19.03
C TYR A 291 12.42 13.15 17.51
N GLY A 292 12.71 14.25 16.83
CA GLY A 292 12.65 14.35 15.39
C GLY A 292 11.28 14.79 14.84
N GLU A 293 11.27 15.29 13.64
CA GLU A 293 10.02 15.57 12.92
C GLU A 293 9.45 14.27 12.36
N SER A 294 8.13 14.13 12.41
CA SER A 294 7.44 12.96 11.86
C SER A 294 7.84 12.74 10.41
N ALA A 295 8.26 11.52 10.06
CA ALA A 295 8.68 11.14 8.71
C ALA A 295 7.60 11.39 7.63
N GLU A 296 6.35 11.58 8.02
CA GLU A 296 5.24 11.92 7.13
C GLU A 296 5.43 13.24 6.38
N HIS A 297 6.23 14.17 6.94
CA HIS A 297 6.53 15.45 6.29
C HIS A 297 7.70 15.40 5.27
N GLN A 298 8.42 14.28 5.16
CA GLN A 298 9.71 14.25 4.45
C GLN A 298 9.75 13.43 3.16
N VAL A 299 8.71 12.69 2.79
CA VAL A 299 8.77 11.67 1.71
C VAL A 299 8.90 12.25 0.29
N PHE A 300 8.93 13.58 0.09
CA PHE A 300 8.73 14.09 -1.28
C PHE A 300 9.81 15.01 -1.89
N LEU A 301 10.98 15.16 -1.36
CA LEU A 301 11.94 16.06 -1.99
C LEU A 301 13.07 15.40 -2.76
N GLY A 302 13.15 14.08 -2.89
CA GLY A 302 14.11 13.41 -3.79
C GLY A 302 15.58 13.90 -3.67
N ARG A 303 15.91 14.62 -2.60
CA ARG A 303 17.23 15.08 -2.22
C ARG A 303 17.39 14.79 -0.73
N ASP A 304 18.48 14.16 -0.39
CA ASP A 304 19.03 14.11 0.95
C ASP A 304 19.28 15.54 1.47
N PHE A 305 18.19 16.22 1.89
CA PHE A 305 18.36 17.33 2.81
C PHE A 305 18.67 16.70 4.15
N ASN A 306 19.82 17.01 4.70
CA ASN A 306 20.23 16.73 6.06
C ASN A 306 18.99 16.81 6.95
N GLN A 307 18.57 15.66 7.48
CA GLN A 307 17.60 15.62 8.57
C GLN A 307 18.17 16.54 9.66
N GLN A 308 17.64 17.73 9.80
CA GLN A 308 17.99 18.58 10.93
C GLN A 308 17.46 17.85 12.16
N ARG A 309 18.36 17.12 12.82
CA ARG A 309 18.08 16.50 14.10
C ARG A 309 17.74 17.65 15.06
N ASN A 310 16.57 17.57 15.68
CA ASN A 310 16.14 18.54 16.71
C ASN A 310 16.62 18.14 18.12
N TYR A 311 17.63 17.27 18.22
CA TYR A 311 18.19 16.74 19.47
C TYR A 311 19.73 16.67 19.38
N SER A 312 20.37 16.66 20.57
CA SER A 312 21.83 16.63 20.69
C SER A 312 22.44 15.29 20.27
N GLU A 313 23.76 15.26 20.02
CA GLU A 313 24.49 14.03 19.74
C GLU A 313 24.43 13.03 20.92
N GLU A 314 24.34 13.52 22.15
CA GLU A 314 24.15 12.68 23.34
C GLU A 314 22.82 11.95 23.27
N VAL A 315 21.73 12.63 22.98
CA VAL A 315 20.41 12.04 22.79
C VAL A 315 20.40 11.06 21.61
N ALA A 316 21.09 11.39 20.51
CA ALA A 316 21.23 10.46 19.38
C ALA A 316 21.91 9.16 19.81
N SER A 317 22.99 9.24 20.60
CA SER A 317 23.69 8.06 21.15
C SER A 317 22.78 7.25 22.08
N GLU A 318 21.96 7.91 22.91
CA GLU A 318 21.01 7.19 23.78
C GLU A 318 19.89 6.53 22.98
N ILE A 319 19.37 7.17 21.93
CA ILE A 319 18.41 6.56 21.01
C ILE A 319 18.98 5.28 20.39
N ASP A 320 20.23 5.31 19.90
CA ASP A 320 20.87 4.15 19.30
C ASP A 320 21.11 3.02 20.32
N LYS A 321 21.43 3.34 21.58
CA LYS A 321 21.55 2.34 22.67
C LYS A 321 20.20 1.71 22.99
N GLU A 322 19.13 2.52 23.09
CA GLU A 322 17.80 2.04 23.35
C GLU A 322 17.26 1.19 22.18
N VAL A 323 17.51 1.60 20.92
CA VAL A 323 17.15 0.78 19.76
C VAL A 323 17.81 -0.60 19.85
N ARG A 324 19.10 -0.64 20.14
CA ARG A 324 19.83 -1.90 20.30
C ARG A 324 19.25 -2.72 21.46
N ARG A 325 18.99 -2.13 22.60
CA ARG A 325 18.44 -2.80 23.77
C ARG A 325 17.10 -3.48 23.47
N TYR A 326 16.16 -2.78 22.80
CA TYR A 326 14.85 -3.35 22.43
C TYR A 326 14.99 -4.50 21.42
N ILE A 327 15.89 -4.35 20.44
CA ILE A 327 16.16 -5.41 19.45
C ILE A 327 16.76 -6.62 20.15
N ASP A 328 17.78 -6.46 21.01
CA ASP A 328 18.43 -7.56 21.70
C ASP A 328 17.46 -8.27 22.67
N GLU A 329 16.61 -7.52 23.38
CA GLU A 329 15.58 -8.07 24.26
C GLU A 329 14.57 -8.93 23.47
N ALA A 330 14.07 -8.40 22.34
CA ALA A 330 13.15 -9.13 21.50
C ALA A 330 13.79 -10.36 20.85
N TYR A 331 15.05 -10.25 20.44
CA TYR A 331 15.82 -11.33 19.85
C TYR A 331 16.01 -12.49 20.83
N GLU A 332 16.49 -12.21 22.05
CA GLU A 332 16.70 -13.24 23.08
C GLU A 332 15.39 -13.89 23.53
N ALA A 333 14.32 -13.09 23.66
CA ALA A 333 12.99 -13.64 23.97
C ALA A 333 12.49 -14.56 22.85
N CYS A 334 12.64 -14.16 21.60
CA CYS A 334 12.29 -14.97 20.43
C CYS A 334 13.13 -16.25 20.39
N ARG A 335 14.45 -16.14 20.62
CA ARG A 335 15.36 -17.27 20.63
C ARG A 335 14.97 -18.31 21.67
N LYS A 336 14.59 -17.87 22.87
CA LYS A 336 14.09 -18.76 23.92
C LYS A 336 12.81 -19.47 23.47
N ILE A 337 11.83 -18.76 22.89
CA ILE A 337 10.59 -19.36 22.39
C ILE A 337 10.89 -20.45 21.36
N ILE A 338 11.78 -20.19 20.41
CA ILE A 338 12.15 -21.15 19.35
C ILE A 338 12.88 -22.37 19.93
N ILE A 339 13.82 -22.19 20.87
CA ILE A 339 14.53 -23.31 21.50
C ILE A 339 13.57 -24.17 22.32
N ASP A 340 12.72 -23.54 23.13
CA ASP A 340 11.79 -24.24 24.02
C ASP A 340 10.68 -24.98 23.23
N ASN A 341 10.43 -24.63 21.98
CA ASN A 341 9.41 -25.24 21.14
C ASN A 341 9.99 -25.76 19.80
N ARG A 342 11.22 -26.21 19.83
CA ARG A 342 11.93 -26.70 18.65
C ARG A 342 11.18 -27.82 17.93
N ASP A 343 10.58 -28.73 18.61
CA ASP A 343 9.84 -29.86 18.04
C ASP A 343 8.64 -29.33 17.19
N LYS A 344 7.96 -28.31 17.69
CA LYS A 344 6.85 -27.69 16.95
C LYS A 344 7.33 -26.96 15.71
N LEU A 345 8.48 -26.28 15.77
CA LEU A 345 9.08 -25.63 14.63
C LEU A 345 9.44 -26.65 13.54
N ASP A 346 10.05 -27.76 13.91
CA ASP A 346 10.42 -28.81 12.97
C ASP A 346 9.17 -29.42 12.31
N LEU A 347 8.08 -29.63 13.05
CA LEU A 347 6.80 -30.08 12.49
C LEU A 347 6.23 -29.10 11.48
N ILE A 348 6.21 -27.79 11.80
CA ILE A 348 5.71 -26.73 10.87
C ILE A 348 6.59 -26.69 9.62
N ALA A 349 7.91 -26.69 9.77
CA ALA A 349 8.83 -26.62 8.64
C ALA A 349 8.70 -27.84 7.73
N GLN A 350 8.58 -29.04 8.29
CA GLN A 350 8.40 -30.26 7.51
C GLN A 350 7.07 -30.26 6.76
N ALA A 351 5.99 -29.87 7.43
CA ALA A 351 4.67 -29.75 6.78
C ALA A 351 4.69 -28.70 5.65
N LEU A 352 5.43 -27.59 5.80
CA LEU A 352 5.62 -26.60 4.74
C LEU A 352 6.43 -27.15 3.57
N ILE A 353 7.46 -27.94 3.82
CA ILE A 353 8.24 -28.57 2.75
C ILE A 353 7.37 -29.54 1.94
N GLU A 354 6.47 -30.27 2.58
CA GLU A 354 5.60 -31.26 1.94
C GLU A 354 4.39 -30.61 1.23
N ARG A 355 3.71 -29.65 1.86
CA ARG A 355 2.43 -29.09 1.40
C ARG A 355 2.55 -27.70 0.78
N GLU A 356 3.69 -27.05 0.93
CA GLU A 356 4.02 -25.68 0.46
C GLU A 356 3.18 -24.57 1.11
N THR A 357 2.00 -24.88 1.65
CA THR A 357 1.07 -23.91 2.24
C THR A 357 0.31 -24.59 3.37
N LEU A 358 0.12 -23.88 4.48
CA LEU A 358 -0.69 -24.29 5.62
C LEU A 358 -1.66 -23.18 6.01
N GLU A 359 -2.91 -23.53 6.23
CA GLU A 359 -3.96 -22.62 6.72
C GLU A 359 -4.03 -22.64 8.25
N ALA A 360 -4.66 -21.63 8.87
CA ALA A 360 -4.76 -21.47 10.31
C ALA A 360 -5.23 -22.75 11.03
N SER A 361 -6.28 -23.42 10.54
CA SER A 361 -6.82 -24.64 11.14
C SER A 361 -5.86 -25.82 11.07
N GLU A 362 -5.07 -25.93 10.01
CA GLU A 362 -4.05 -26.97 9.85
C GLU A 362 -2.87 -26.72 10.80
N LEU A 363 -2.48 -25.45 10.98
CA LEU A 363 -1.43 -25.04 11.90
C LEU A 363 -1.79 -25.32 13.36
N GLU A 364 -3.02 -24.98 13.77
CA GLU A 364 -3.53 -25.25 15.12
C GLU A 364 -3.55 -26.75 15.38
N GLU A 365 -4.12 -27.55 14.47
CA GLU A 365 -4.16 -29.01 14.58
C GLU A 365 -2.74 -29.60 14.66
N LEU A 366 -1.82 -29.15 13.80
CA LEU A 366 -0.43 -29.63 13.76
C LEU A 366 0.31 -29.36 15.05
N VAL A 367 0.18 -28.16 15.62
CA VAL A 367 0.86 -27.75 16.85
C VAL A 367 0.27 -28.45 18.10
N GLU A 368 -1.04 -28.77 18.09
CA GLU A 368 -1.72 -29.47 19.21
C GLU A 368 -1.56 -30.97 19.14
N THR A 369 -1.69 -31.59 17.97
CA THR A 369 -1.75 -33.05 17.82
C THR A 369 -0.50 -33.67 17.20
N GLY A 370 0.36 -32.85 16.59
CA GLY A 370 1.53 -33.30 15.85
C GLY A 370 1.21 -33.90 14.48
N LYS A 371 -0.04 -33.81 14.00
CA LYS A 371 -0.48 -34.35 12.72
C LYS A 371 -1.54 -33.46 12.11
N ILE A 372 -1.62 -33.43 10.79
CA ILE A 372 -2.69 -32.80 10.04
C ILE A 372 -3.62 -33.90 9.52
N THR A 373 -4.90 -33.88 9.89
CA THR A 373 -5.90 -34.78 9.34
C THR A 373 -6.22 -34.33 7.92
N GLU A 374 -6.09 -35.22 6.93
CA GLU A 374 -6.55 -34.92 5.59
C GLU A 374 -8.07 -34.74 5.62
N LYS A 375 -8.51 -33.46 5.59
CA LYS A 375 -9.87 -33.18 5.25
C LYS A 375 -9.99 -33.43 3.75
N ASP A 376 -10.82 -34.39 3.36
CA ASP A 376 -11.19 -34.59 1.97
C ASP A 376 -11.50 -33.22 1.36
N LYS A 377 -10.63 -32.77 0.45
CA LYS A 377 -10.94 -31.63 -0.41
C LYS A 377 -12.19 -32.04 -1.18
N LYS A 378 -13.35 -31.47 -0.85
CA LYS A 378 -14.52 -31.61 -1.71
C LYS A 378 -14.06 -31.27 -3.11
N PRO A 379 -14.38 -32.11 -4.11
CA PRO A 379 -14.04 -31.81 -5.49
C PRO A 379 -14.66 -30.45 -5.85
N GLU A 380 -13.81 -29.55 -6.36
CA GLU A 380 -14.20 -28.18 -6.76
C GLU A 380 -15.12 -28.15 -7.99
N ASP A 381 -15.65 -29.30 -8.44
CA ASP A 381 -16.50 -29.46 -9.62
C ASP A 381 -17.83 -30.16 -9.27
N GLU A 382 -18.70 -29.52 -8.53
CA GLU A 382 -20.13 -29.71 -8.76
C GLU A 382 -20.62 -28.48 -9.53
N ALA A 383 -20.79 -28.70 -10.83
CA ALA A 383 -21.41 -27.78 -11.75
C ALA A 383 -22.79 -27.34 -11.18
N ASP A 384 -22.94 -26.06 -10.91
CA ASP A 384 -24.22 -25.43 -10.69
C ASP A 384 -25.11 -25.74 -11.91
N GLU A 385 -26.14 -26.57 -11.70
CA GLU A 385 -27.28 -26.68 -12.63
C GLU A 385 -27.87 -25.28 -12.80
N PRO A 386 -28.27 -24.88 -14.00
CA PRO A 386 -28.81 -23.55 -14.24
C PRO A 386 -30.15 -23.40 -13.55
N ASP A 387 -30.21 -22.57 -12.52
CA ASP A 387 -31.47 -22.07 -11.98
C ASP A 387 -32.07 -21.13 -13.03
N ASP A 388 -33.16 -21.64 -13.66
CA ASP A 388 -33.86 -21.05 -14.79
C ASP A 388 -34.79 -19.94 -14.26
N HIS A 389 -34.26 -18.77 -14.00
CA HIS A 389 -35.06 -17.57 -13.78
C HIS A 389 -34.49 -16.35 -14.48
N ASP A 390 -35.22 -15.98 -15.55
CA ASP A 390 -35.32 -14.70 -16.24
C ASP A 390 -34.11 -14.21 -17.04
N GLY A 391 -34.27 -14.50 -18.35
CA GLY A 391 -33.46 -14.00 -19.41
C GLY A 391 -33.33 -12.47 -19.49
N VAL A 392 -32.14 -12.01 -19.30
CA VAL A 392 -31.65 -10.81 -20.00
C VAL A 392 -30.53 -11.28 -20.92
N ILE A 393 -30.90 -11.49 -22.18
CA ILE A 393 -29.97 -11.74 -23.28
C ILE A 393 -29.16 -10.46 -23.46
N LEU A 394 -27.94 -10.44 -22.96
CA LEU A 394 -26.96 -9.45 -23.37
C LEU A 394 -26.41 -9.90 -24.73
N GLU A 395 -26.85 -9.23 -25.80
CA GLU A 395 -26.23 -9.35 -27.12
C GLU A 395 -24.73 -9.03 -27.02
N PRO A 396 -23.86 -9.81 -27.69
CA PRO A 396 -22.43 -9.54 -27.68
C PRO A 396 -22.16 -8.22 -28.41
N LEU A 397 -21.57 -7.26 -27.72
CA LEU A 397 -21.01 -6.04 -28.28
C LEU A 397 -19.78 -6.37 -29.14
N HIS A 398 -19.99 -7.03 -30.27
CA HIS A 398 -19.05 -7.08 -31.39
C HIS A 398 -19.52 -6.12 -32.48
N ARG A 399 -19.19 -4.84 -32.31
CA ARG A 399 -19.01 -3.95 -33.45
C ARG A 399 -17.58 -3.43 -33.39
N PRO A 400 -16.72 -3.85 -34.34
CA PRO A 400 -15.48 -3.13 -34.55
C PRO A 400 -15.84 -1.70 -34.97
N VAL A 401 -15.39 -0.72 -34.19
CA VAL A 401 -15.44 0.68 -34.60
C VAL A 401 -14.42 0.83 -35.72
N HIS A 402 -14.90 0.76 -36.98
CA HIS A 402 -14.14 1.24 -38.11
C HIS A 402 -14.00 2.77 -37.94
N VAL A 403 -12.84 3.21 -37.49
CA VAL A 403 -12.42 4.60 -37.65
C VAL A 403 -12.02 4.76 -39.12
N GLU A 404 -12.93 5.27 -39.96
CA GLU A 404 -12.56 5.80 -41.26
C GLU A 404 -11.64 7.00 -41.03
N LEU A 405 -10.35 6.80 -41.28
CA LEU A 405 -9.42 7.90 -41.47
C LEU A 405 -9.82 8.61 -42.76
N SER A 406 -10.49 9.75 -42.64
CA SER A 406 -10.73 10.67 -43.77
C SER A 406 -9.38 11.02 -44.38
N LYS A 407 -9.24 10.71 -45.68
CA LYS A 407 -8.11 11.13 -46.51
C LYS A 407 -7.99 12.64 -46.45
N PRO A 408 -6.80 13.22 -46.33
CA PRO A 408 -6.63 14.66 -46.43
C PRO A 408 -7.01 15.11 -47.84
N THR A 409 -7.90 16.08 -47.92
CA THR A 409 -8.23 16.80 -49.12
C THR A 409 -6.96 17.44 -49.69
N GLN A 410 -6.69 17.16 -50.97
CA GLN A 410 -5.69 17.86 -51.76
C GLN A 410 -6.14 19.31 -51.98
N GLU A 411 -5.67 20.22 -51.17
CA GLU A 411 -5.64 21.67 -51.41
C GLU A 411 -4.76 22.29 -50.35
N ALA A 412 -3.45 22.22 -50.50
CA ALA A 412 -2.40 23.10 -49.96
C ALA A 412 -1.03 22.50 -50.35
N ALA A 413 -0.77 22.40 -51.60
CA ALA A 413 0.58 22.26 -52.12
C ALA A 413 0.82 23.54 -52.92
N GLU A 414 1.63 24.42 -52.37
CA GLU A 414 2.43 25.43 -53.05
C GLU A 414 2.73 26.59 -52.06
N GLU A 415 3.71 26.35 -51.19
CA GLU A 415 4.60 27.40 -50.70
C GLU A 415 5.96 26.74 -50.42
N GLU A 416 6.82 26.83 -51.44
CA GLU A 416 8.25 26.58 -51.33
C GLU A 416 8.88 27.62 -50.42
N VAL A 417 9.42 27.20 -49.28
CA VAL A 417 10.32 28.02 -48.49
C VAL A 417 11.75 27.44 -48.62
N GLU A 418 12.54 28.21 -49.33
CA GLU A 418 13.99 28.06 -49.51
C GLU A 418 14.73 27.97 -48.18
N VAL A 419 15.28 26.80 -47.82
CA VAL A 419 16.15 26.63 -46.69
C VAL A 419 17.59 26.84 -47.12
N LYS A 420 18.19 27.96 -46.71
CA LYS A 420 19.62 28.21 -46.85
C LYS A 420 20.41 27.40 -45.78
N ASP A 421 21.31 26.57 -46.29
CA ASP A 421 22.37 25.92 -45.56
C ASP A 421 23.24 26.92 -44.78
N VAL A 422 23.30 26.81 -43.46
CA VAL A 422 24.34 27.42 -42.64
C VAL A 422 24.97 26.32 -41.75
N ALA A 423 26.10 25.82 -42.18
CA ALA A 423 26.94 24.96 -41.37
C ALA A 423 27.78 25.83 -40.39
N PRO A 424 27.83 25.46 -39.09
CA PRO A 424 28.78 26.10 -38.19
C PRO A 424 30.16 25.48 -38.27
N LYS A 425 31.18 26.34 -38.56
CA LYS A 425 32.59 26.00 -38.51
C LYS A 425 33.05 25.82 -37.07
N LEU A 426 33.54 24.64 -36.74
CA LEU A 426 34.32 24.37 -35.52
C LEU A 426 35.67 25.03 -35.61
N ASN A 427 35.93 26.00 -34.73
CA ASN A 427 37.27 26.52 -34.47
C ASN A 427 37.87 25.78 -33.27
N VAL A 428 38.88 24.94 -33.54
CA VAL A 428 39.73 24.32 -32.54
C VAL A 428 40.94 25.25 -32.35
N THR A 429 41.08 25.90 -31.22
CA THR A 429 42.31 26.52 -30.77
C THR A 429 42.96 25.62 -29.73
N ARG A 430 44.12 25.04 -30.13
CA ARG A 430 45.10 24.47 -29.21
C ARG A 430 45.81 25.62 -28.46
N HIS A 431 45.92 25.51 -27.15
CA HIS A 431 46.94 26.20 -26.38
C HIS A 431 47.79 25.17 -25.66
N ASP A 432 49.05 25.07 -26.08
CA ASP A 432 50.17 24.50 -25.36
C ASP A 432 50.61 25.51 -24.29
N GLY A 433 50.95 25.01 -23.08
CA GLY A 433 51.55 25.76 -22.00
C GLY A 433 51.29 25.13 -20.64
#